data_1c24e53f56aab3fd038fa1ddea00a771
#
_entry.id   1c24e53f56aab3fd038fa1ddea00a771
#
_cell.length_a   1.000
_cell.length_b   1.000
_cell.length_c   1.000
_cell.angle_alpha   90.00
_cell.angle_beta   90.00
_cell.angle_gamma   90.00
#
_symmetry.space_group_name_H-M   'P 1'
#
loop_
_entity.id
_entity.type
_entity.pdbx_description
1 polymer ?
#
loop_
_entity_poly.entity_id
_entity_poly.type
_entity_poly.pdbx_seq_one_letter_code
_entity_poly.pdbx_strand_id
1 'polypeptide(L)'
;MSYKTEDVMYAEKETSQHGGTKDAPTSQATSRSTAEYRALDAAHHIHPFSDMGSLNRAGSRVIVKAQGVNLWDSEGNKIIDGMAGLWCVNVGYGRQELADAAFRQMRELPYYNTFFKTTHPPVIELSALLAELTPAQFNHFFYCNSGSEGNDTVLRIVHQYWATQRQPARKFVIARKNAYHGSTIAGGTLGGMAYMHEQMPSKVENIVHIDQPYFFGEAASDQTAEEFALARARQLEAKILELGADNVAAFIGEPFQGAGGVIFPADTYWPEIERICRKYDVLLVADEVIGGFGRTGEWFAHQHFGFEPDLITLAKGLTSGYVPMGAVGLHDRVARALIDNGDFNHGLTYSGHPVAAAVALANLKLLRDERIVERVKVDTGPYFQNKLRETFAGHPIVGEISGAGLVASVQLAEEPLGRKRFANGGDVGTMCRDFCFNGNLIMRASGDRMLLSPPLVVSRPEIDEIVSKAEAAIDATARQVGIR
;
A
#
# COMPACT_ATOMS: atom_id res chain seq x y z
N MET A 1 -10.80 54.94 -21.84
CA MET A 1 -10.17 54.99 -20.53
C MET A 1 -8.81 54.33 -20.64
N SER A 2 -7.77 55.16 -20.48
CA SER A 2 -6.36 54.85 -20.72
C SER A 2 -5.75 54.25 -19.47
N TYR A 3 -5.14 53.08 -19.56
CA TYR A 3 -4.25 52.57 -18.50
C TYR A 3 -2.79 52.83 -18.89
N LYS A 4 -2.12 53.54 -18.02
CA LYS A 4 -0.69 53.84 -18.10
C LYS A 4 0.11 52.60 -17.72
N THR A 5 1.10 52.27 -18.52
CA THR A 5 2.21 51.36 -18.22
C THR A 5 3.22 52.08 -17.35
N GLU A 6 3.55 51.51 -16.19
CA GLU A 6 4.74 51.87 -15.41
C GLU A 6 5.84 50.83 -15.61
N ASP A 7 6.99 51.29 -16.07
CA ASP A 7 8.21 50.54 -16.30
C ASP A 7 8.85 50.19 -14.94
N VAL A 8 9.10 48.90 -14.71
CA VAL A 8 9.94 48.43 -13.60
C VAL A 8 11.31 48.06 -14.16
N MET A 9 12.31 48.93 -13.87
CA MET A 9 13.72 48.68 -14.23
C MET A 9 14.30 47.56 -13.34
N TYR A 10 14.87 46.57 -13.97
CA TYR A 10 15.73 45.58 -13.31
C TYR A 10 17.15 46.18 -13.14
N ALA A 11 17.60 46.29 -11.91
CA ALA A 11 18.99 46.62 -11.58
C ALA A 11 19.83 45.35 -11.53
N GLU A 12 20.80 45.22 -12.38
CA GLU A 12 21.90 44.27 -12.31
C GLU A 12 22.76 44.56 -11.07
N LYS A 13 23.05 43.56 -10.27
CA LYS A 13 24.11 43.62 -9.24
C LYS A 13 25.15 42.54 -9.45
N GLU A 14 26.36 43.04 -9.49
CA GLU A 14 27.61 42.34 -9.71
C GLU A 14 27.94 41.25 -8.71
N THR A 15 28.61 40.23 -9.23
CA THR A 15 29.23 39.11 -8.50
C THR A 15 30.39 39.58 -7.61
N SER A 16 30.38 39.22 -6.33
CA SER A 16 31.60 39.11 -5.53
C SER A 16 31.68 37.73 -4.90
N GLN A 17 32.77 37.03 -5.23
CA GLN A 17 33.21 35.78 -4.61
C GLN A 17 33.60 36.02 -3.15
N HIS A 18 33.01 35.24 -2.21
CA HIS A 18 33.67 34.92 -0.96
C HIS A 18 33.24 33.49 -0.54
N GLY A 19 34.24 32.62 -0.40
CA GLY A 19 34.09 31.28 0.14
C GLY A 19 33.72 31.32 1.62
N GLY A 20 32.70 30.62 1.98
CA GLY A 20 32.30 30.31 3.35
C GLY A 20 31.39 29.10 3.30
N THR A 21 31.78 28.06 3.98
CA THR A 21 30.94 26.86 4.24
C THR A 21 29.65 27.34 4.89
N LYS A 22 28.56 27.34 4.11
CA LYS A 22 27.22 27.60 4.65
C LYS A 22 26.68 26.32 5.22
N ASP A 23 26.49 26.30 6.53
CA ASP A 23 25.65 25.33 7.23
C ASP A 23 24.32 25.18 6.51
N ALA A 24 23.84 23.92 6.45
CA ALA A 24 22.55 23.60 5.89
C ALA A 24 21.47 24.45 6.58
N PRO A 25 20.46 24.96 5.85
CA PRO A 25 19.42 25.77 6.47
C PRO A 25 18.72 24.93 7.53
N THR A 26 18.88 25.33 8.78
CA THR A 26 18.05 24.86 9.89
C THR A 26 16.60 25.05 9.50
N SER A 27 15.79 23.97 9.57
CA SER A 27 14.35 24.02 9.35
C SER A 27 13.80 25.23 10.09
N GLN A 28 13.04 26.10 9.40
CA GLN A 28 12.28 27.13 10.10
C GLN A 28 11.42 26.41 11.14
N ALA A 29 11.76 26.61 12.40
CA ALA A 29 10.94 26.12 13.50
C ALA A 29 9.51 26.62 13.25
N THR A 30 8.55 25.72 13.21
CA THR A 30 7.15 26.06 13.05
C THR A 30 6.77 27.06 14.13
N SER A 31 6.27 28.21 13.73
CA SER A 31 6.03 29.35 14.64
C SER A 31 4.88 29.15 15.65
N ARG A 32 4.18 27.98 15.56
CA ARG A 32 3.00 27.66 16.37
C ARG A 32 3.29 26.54 17.37
N SER A 33 2.67 26.65 18.54
CA SER A 33 2.66 25.59 19.55
C SER A 33 1.83 24.38 19.09
N THR A 34 2.06 23.21 19.70
CA THR A 34 1.25 22.00 19.48
C THR A 34 -0.25 22.26 19.73
N ALA A 35 -0.58 23.06 20.76
CA ALA A 35 -1.96 23.42 21.08
C ALA A 35 -2.62 24.25 19.97
N GLU A 36 -1.90 25.20 19.38
CA GLU A 36 -2.41 25.99 18.24
C GLU A 36 -2.60 25.12 16.98
N TYR A 37 -1.68 24.19 16.70
CA TYR A 37 -1.86 23.22 15.61
C TYR A 37 -3.08 22.34 15.83
N ARG A 38 -3.27 21.77 17.02
CA ARG A 38 -4.45 20.95 17.37
C ARG A 38 -5.75 21.73 17.27
N ALA A 39 -5.75 23.00 17.63
CA ALA A 39 -6.94 23.86 17.50
C ALA A 39 -7.30 24.10 16.02
N LEU A 40 -6.32 24.39 15.17
CA LEU A 40 -6.54 24.59 13.74
C LEU A 40 -6.96 23.28 13.05
N ASP A 41 -6.35 22.16 13.42
CA ASP A 41 -6.67 20.82 12.91
C ASP A 41 -8.13 20.46 13.21
N ALA A 42 -8.55 20.61 14.47
CA ALA A 42 -9.93 20.36 14.90
C ALA A 42 -10.95 21.28 14.23
N ALA A 43 -10.57 22.51 13.89
CA ALA A 43 -11.47 23.49 13.28
C ALA A 43 -11.63 23.33 11.75
N HIS A 44 -10.62 22.80 11.04
CA HIS A 44 -10.56 22.93 9.59
C HIS A 44 -10.22 21.64 8.82
N HIS A 45 -9.73 20.57 9.49
CA HIS A 45 -9.29 19.37 8.82
C HIS A 45 -10.22 18.17 9.11
N ILE A 46 -10.65 17.47 8.07
CA ILE A 46 -11.38 16.20 8.17
C ILE A 46 -10.40 15.05 7.90
N HIS A 47 -10.11 14.29 8.94
CA HIS A 47 -9.17 13.17 8.85
C HIS A 47 -9.80 11.93 8.20
N PRO A 48 -9.05 11.21 7.31
CA PRO A 48 -9.53 9.96 6.74
C PRO A 48 -9.60 8.86 7.82
N PHE A 49 -10.57 7.95 7.69
CA PHE A 49 -10.76 6.79 8.57
C PHE A 49 -10.73 7.10 10.08
N SER A 50 -11.33 8.20 10.50
CA SER A 50 -11.28 8.68 11.89
C SER A 50 -12.67 9.00 12.42
N ASP A 51 -12.89 8.69 13.70
CA ASP A 51 -13.95 9.33 14.49
C ASP A 51 -13.47 10.75 14.85
N MET A 52 -13.99 11.75 14.13
CA MET A 52 -13.59 13.14 14.29
C MET A 52 -13.92 13.68 15.68
N GLY A 53 -15.03 13.25 16.27
CA GLY A 53 -15.42 13.68 17.63
C GLY A 53 -14.41 13.21 18.67
N SER A 54 -14.00 11.96 18.61
CA SER A 54 -12.99 11.37 19.51
C SER A 54 -11.62 11.98 19.26
N LEU A 55 -11.21 12.14 18.00
CA LEU A 55 -9.92 12.73 17.64
C LEU A 55 -9.80 14.18 18.12
N ASN A 56 -10.83 15.01 17.93
CA ASN A 56 -10.82 16.41 18.35
C ASN A 56 -10.77 16.55 19.88
N ARG A 57 -11.33 15.60 20.65
CA ARG A 57 -11.21 15.61 22.12
C ARG A 57 -9.82 15.17 22.58
N ALA A 58 -9.23 14.15 21.95
CA ALA A 58 -7.91 13.63 22.30
C ALA A 58 -6.77 14.53 21.80
N GLY A 59 -6.96 15.20 20.67
CA GLY A 59 -5.96 15.95 19.93
C GLY A 59 -5.07 15.05 19.07
N SER A 60 -4.78 15.49 17.84
CA SER A 60 -3.88 14.78 16.93
C SER A 60 -2.43 14.85 17.40
N ARG A 61 -1.63 13.82 17.11
CA ARG A 61 -0.17 13.88 17.24
C ARG A 61 0.39 14.55 15.98
N VAL A 62 1.00 15.73 16.16
CA VAL A 62 1.48 16.56 15.05
C VAL A 62 2.91 16.14 14.69
N ILE A 63 3.09 15.45 13.56
CA ILE A 63 4.40 15.02 13.07
C ILE A 63 5.04 16.18 12.29
N VAL A 64 6.27 16.53 12.65
CA VAL A 64 6.97 17.71 12.11
C VAL A 64 8.28 17.38 11.38
N LYS A 65 8.84 16.19 11.60
CA LYS A 65 10.11 15.78 10.99
C LYS A 65 10.13 14.26 10.82
N ALA A 66 10.83 13.79 9.79
CA ALA A 66 11.10 12.37 9.57
C ALA A 66 12.50 12.16 8.98
N GLN A 67 13.17 11.06 9.36
CA GLN A 67 14.47 10.65 8.82
C GLN A 67 14.73 9.15 9.05
N GLY A 68 15.21 8.43 8.04
CA GLY A 68 15.43 6.99 8.10
C GLY A 68 14.13 6.25 8.39
N VAL A 69 14.03 5.62 9.55
CA VAL A 69 12.81 4.95 10.05
C VAL A 69 12.13 5.71 11.18
N ASN A 70 12.56 6.93 11.47
CA ASN A 70 12.13 7.69 12.64
C ASN A 70 11.33 8.94 12.26
N LEU A 71 10.37 9.25 13.12
CA LEU A 71 9.54 10.46 13.08
C LEU A 71 9.79 11.29 14.34
N TRP A 72 9.48 12.57 14.26
CA TRP A 72 9.44 13.46 15.44
C TRP A 72 8.12 14.24 15.42
N ASP A 73 7.48 14.28 16.58
CA ASP A 73 6.30 15.11 16.77
C ASP A 73 6.66 16.53 17.23
N SER A 74 5.67 17.41 17.29
CA SER A 74 5.83 18.80 17.70
C SER A 74 6.13 18.97 19.19
N GLU A 75 6.05 17.92 19.99
CA GLU A 75 6.43 17.90 21.42
C GLU A 75 7.87 17.39 21.60
N GLY A 76 8.58 17.07 20.49
CA GLY A 76 9.97 16.61 20.49
C GLY A 76 10.16 15.10 20.71
N ASN A 77 9.08 14.32 20.78
CA ASN A 77 9.20 12.88 20.94
C ASN A 77 9.73 12.24 19.65
N LYS A 78 10.76 11.40 19.78
CA LYS A 78 11.23 10.52 18.72
C LYS A 78 10.37 9.25 18.70
N ILE A 79 9.86 8.90 17.54
CA ILE A 79 8.94 7.79 17.30
C ILE A 79 9.56 6.88 16.24
N ILE A 80 9.60 5.56 16.49
CA ILE A 80 10.00 4.62 15.47
C ILE A 80 8.77 4.20 14.62
N ASP A 81 8.93 4.23 13.30
CA ASP A 81 7.85 3.95 12.36
C ASP A 81 7.83 2.47 11.97
N GLY A 82 7.00 1.69 12.64
CA GLY A 82 6.76 0.28 12.32
C GLY A 82 5.80 0.05 11.16
N MET A 83 5.37 1.13 10.43
CA MET A 83 4.36 1.03 9.36
C MET A 83 4.78 1.65 8.02
N ALA A 84 6.02 2.17 7.92
CA ALA A 84 6.48 2.90 6.72
C ALA A 84 5.49 3.98 6.27
N GLY A 85 5.09 4.86 7.19
CA GLY A 85 3.98 5.78 7.02
C GLY A 85 2.65 5.04 6.93
N LEU A 86 2.19 4.76 5.74
CA LEU A 86 1.05 3.88 5.48
C LEU A 86 1.45 2.86 4.40
N TRP A 87 2.48 2.01 4.72
CA TRP A 87 3.01 0.94 3.85
C TRP A 87 3.67 1.47 2.58
N CYS A 88 4.20 2.68 2.59
CA CYS A 88 4.68 3.36 1.39
C CYS A 88 6.14 3.79 1.43
N VAL A 89 6.73 4.11 2.59
CA VAL A 89 8.06 4.71 2.69
C VAL A 89 9.15 3.61 2.66
N ASN A 90 9.31 2.96 1.51
CA ASN A 90 10.19 1.79 1.38
C ASN A 90 11.68 2.15 1.56
N VAL A 91 12.15 3.26 0.97
CA VAL A 91 13.56 3.70 1.08
C VAL A 91 13.86 4.56 2.31
N GLY A 92 12.87 4.69 3.23
CA GLY A 92 13.00 5.54 4.41
C GLY A 92 12.77 7.03 4.12
N TYR A 93 12.76 7.78 5.20
CA TYR A 93 12.53 9.23 5.16
C TYR A 93 13.84 10.00 4.93
N GLY A 94 13.74 11.22 4.35
CA GLY A 94 14.85 12.15 4.24
C GLY A 94 15.89 11.79 3.17
N ARG A 95 15.51 11.03 2.13
CA ARG A 95 16.37 10.71 0.98
C ARG A 95 16.53 11.96 0.10
N GLN A 96 17.73 12.50 0.11
CA GLN A 96 18.07 13.71 -0.64
C GLN A 96 17.92 13.49 -2.15
N GLU A 97 18.24 12.28 -2.62
CA GLU A 97 18.18 11.92 -4.04
C GLU A 97 16.76 12.09 -4.62
N LEU A 98 15.73 11.76 -3.83
CA LEU A 98 14.32 11.92 -4.24
C LEU A 98 13.89 13.39 -4.21
N ALA A 99 14.32 14.13 -3.18
CA ALA A 99 14.07 15.57 -3.07
C ALA A 99 14.71 16.33 -4.24
N ASP A 100 15.95 15.99 -4.59
CA ASP A 100 16.68 16.61 -5.71
C ASP A 100 16.07 16.25 -7.06
N ALA A 101 15.59 15.01 -7.24
CA ALA A 101 14.90 14.61 -8.46
C ALA A 101 13.61 15.44 -8.65
N ALA A 102 12.82 15.61 -7.58
CA ALA A 102 11.62 16.45 -7.60
C ALA A 102 11.98 17.91 -7.94
N PHE A 103 12.97 18.47 -7.24
CA PHE A 103 13.38 19.87 -7.41
C PHE A 103 13.86 20.15 -8.84
N ARG A 104 14.76 19.30 -9.39
CA ARG A 104 15.25 19.46 -10.77
C ARG A 104 14.11 19.39 -11.77
N GLN A 105 13.24 18.39 -11.65
CA GLN A 105 12.13 18.20 -12.59
C GLN A 105 11.09 19.34 -12.51
N MET A 106 10.81 19.89 -11.31
CA MET A 106 9.92 21.05 -11.16
C MET A 106 10.47 22.30 -11.85
N ARG A 107 11.77 22.48 -11.92
CA ARG A 107 12.39 23.61 -12.61
C ARG A 107 12.43 23.45 -14.12
N GLU A 108 12.60 22.22 -14.60
CA GLU A 108 12.72 21.93 -16.03
C GLU A 108 11.35 21.82 -16.72
N LEU A 109 10.50 20.93 -16.21
CA LEU A 109 9.14 20.70 -16.70
C LEU A 109 8.24 20.35 -15.53
N PRO A 110 7.59 21.33 -14.88
CA PRO A 110 6.76 21.10 -13.70
C PRO A 110 5.51 20.26 -14.01
N TYR A 111 4.93 20.48 -15.19
CA TYR A 111 3.79 19.72 -15.68
C TYR A 111 3.69 19.80 -17.21
N TYR A 112 3.41 18.66 -17.82
CA TYR A 112 2.76 18.55 -19.12
C TYR A 112 2.00 17.21 -19.19
N ASN A 113 0.92 17.17 -19.96
CA ASN A 113 0.09 15.97 -20.06
C ASN A 113 0.67 14.94 -21.03
N THR A 114 0.18 13.69 -20.92
CA THR A 114 0.51 12.58 -21.82
C THR A 114 -0.63 12.27 -22.81
N PHE A 115 -1.52 13.24 -23.05
CA PHE A 115 -2.63 13.16 -24.00
C PHE A 115 -2.22 13.71 -25.37
N PHE A 116 -3.06 13.50 -26.38
CA PHE A 116 -3.00 14.17 -27.67
C PHE A 116 -1.63 14.09 -28.39
N LYS A 117 -1.02 12.89 -28.37
CA LYS A 117 0.29 12.61 -29.01
C LYS A 117 1.49 13.31 -28.34
N THR A 118 1.37 13.69 -27.08
CA THR A 118 2.46 14.25 -26.29
C THR A 118 2.88 13.29 -25.19
N THR A 119 4.14 13.37 -24.79
CA THR A 119 4.73 12.66 -23.67
C THR A 119 6.01 13.38 -23.23
N HIS A 120 6.73 12.86 -22.25
CA HIS A 120 7.95 13.47 -21.72
C HIS A 120 8.96 12.40 -21.24
N PRO A 121 10.28 12.69 -21.23
CA PRO A 121 11.32 11.72 -20.91
C PRO A 121 11.12 10.96 -19.58
N PRO A 122 10.80 11.62 -18.43
CA PRO A 122 10.66 10.88 -17.17
C PRO A 122 9.65 9.72 -17.20
N VAL A 123 8.49 9.88 -17.84
CA VAL A 123 7.49 8.80 -17.88
C VAL A 123 7.88 7.70 -18.86
N ILE A 124 8.57 8.03 -19.94
CA ILE A 124 9.09 7.05 -20.90
C ILE A 124 10.16 6.18 -20.22
N GLU A 125 11.13 6.81 -19.56
CA GLU A 125 12.19 6.10 -18.83
C GLU A 125 11.65 5.28 -17.67
N LEU A 126 10.65 5.80 -16.95
CA LEU A 126 9.96 5.05 -15.88
C LEU A 126 9.29 3.79 -16.43
N SER A 127 8.61 3.88 -17.58
CA SER A 127 7.97 2.73 -18.22
C SER A 127 8.98 1.67 -18.63
N ALA A 128 10.13 2.09 -19.20
CA ALA A 128 11.22 1.18 -19.54
C ALA A 128 11.80 0.49 -18.31
N LEU A 129 12.08 1.25 -17.23
CA LEU A 129 12.61 0.67 -15.99
C LEU A 129 11.61 -0.28 -15.31
N LEU A 130 10.32 0.04 -15.31
CA LEU A 130 9.30 -0.87 -14.79
C LEU A 130 9.23 -2.16 -15.60
N ALA A 131 9.37 -2.10 -16.94
CA ALA A 131 9.43 -3.29 -17.78
C ALA A 131 10.66 -4.17 -17.50
N GLU A 132 11.79 -3.56 -17.09
CA GLU A 132 12.98 -4.32 -16.66
C GLU A 132 12.78 -5.02 -15.29
N LEU A 133 12.02 -4.41 -14.39
CA LEU A 133 11.84 -4.87 -13.01
C LEU A 133 10.67 -5.85 -12.84
N THR A 134 9.67 -5.77 -13.72
CA THR A 134 8.52 -6.68 -13.72
C THR A 134 8.83 -7.96 -14.50
N PRO A 135 8.05 -9.05 -14.31
CA PRO A 135 8.14 -10.23 -15.17
C PRO A 135 8.00 -9.86 -16.66
N ALA A 136 8.69 -10.60 -17.52
CA ALA A 136 8.92 -10.26 -18.94
C ALA A 136 7.63 -10.03 -19.79
N GLN A 137 6.49 -10.49 -19.32
CA GLN A 137 5.19 -10.27 -19.96
C GLN A 137 4.57 -8.90 -19.69
N PHE A 138 5.14 -8.07 -18.77
CA PHE A 138 4.64 -6.74 -18.43
C PHE A 138 5.49 -5.67 -19.11
N ASN A 139 5.11 -5.24 -20.31
CA ASN A 139 5.86 -4.25 -21.10
C ASN A 139 5.12 -2.91 -21.26
N HIS A 140 3.90 -2.81 -20.71
CA HIS A 140 3.08 -1.61 -20.88
C HIS A 140 2.47 -1.17 -19.55
N PHE A 141 2.50 0.14 -19.28
CA PHE A 141 2.02 0.73 -18.03
C PHE A 141 1.10 1.91 -18.29
N PHE A 142 -0.02 1.93 -17.60
CA PHE A 142 -0.93 3.08 -17.53
C PHE A 142 -0.74 3.78 -16.18
N TYR A 143 -0.60 5.11 -16.17
CA TYR A 143 -0.32 5.88 -14.95
C TYR A 143 -1.56 6.57 -14.40
N CYS A 144 -1.63 6.64 -13.07
CA CYS A 144 -2.64 7.31 -12.26
C CYS A 144 -1.98 7.96 -11.04
N ASN A 145 -2.77 8.50 -10.09
CA ASN A 145 -2.22 9.23 -8.95
C ASN A 145 -2.28 8.43 -7.64
N SER A 146 -2.97 7.29 -7.64
CA SER A 146 -3.17 6.45 -6.45
C SER A 146 -3.50 5.01 -6.85
N GLY A 147 -3.42 4.09 -5.87
CA GLY A 147 -3.91 2.72 -6.05
C GLY A 147 -5.43 2.65 -6.26
N SER A 148 -6.20 3.58 -5.67
CA SER A 148 -7.65 3.66 -5.88
C SER A 148 -8.00 3.93 -7.34
N GLU A 149 -7.37 4.96 -7.93
CA GLU A 149 -7.52 5.27 -9.37
C GLU A 149 -6.95 4.15 -10.26
N GLY A 150 -5.90 3.46 -9.79
CA GLY A 150 -5.35 2.28 -10.46
C GLY A 150 -6.38 1.16 -10.58
N ASN A 151 -7.10 0.85 -9.52
CA ASN A 151 -8.14 -0.18 -9.53
C ASN A 151 -9.40 0.25 -10.30
N ASP A 152 -9.77 1.54 -10.29
CA ASP A 152 -10.80 2.08 -11.19
C ASP A 152 -10.38 1.91 -12.67
N THR A 153 -9.09 2.16 -12.97
CA THR A 153 -8.50 1.96 -14.30
C THR A 153 -8.50 0.48 -14.70
N VAL A 154 -8.19 -0.42 -13.76
CA VAL A 154 -8.29 -1.89 -13.99
C VAL A 154 -9.68 -2.29 -14.46
N LEU A 155 -10.74 -1.83 -13.81
CA LEU A 155 -12.12 -2.12 -14.25
C LEU A 155 -12.37 -1.64 -15.68
N ARG A 156 -11.89 -0.44 -16.04
CA ARG A 156 -12.01 0.11 -17.39
C ARG A 156 -11.25 -0.73 -18.42
N ILE A 157 -10.01 -1.15 -18.08
CA ILE A 157 -9.17 -1.99 -18.95
C ILE A 157 -9.82 -3.37 -19.14
N VAL A 158 -10.25 -4.00 -18.06
CA VAL A 158 -10.89 -5.32 -18.09
C VAL A 158 -12.13 -5.33 -18.99
N HIS A 159 -13.02 -4.37 -18.83
CA HIS A 159 -14.23 -4.28 -19.67
C HIS A 159 -13.89 -3.97 -21.13
N GLN A 160 -12.94 -3.07 -21.40
CA GLN A 160 -12.49 -2.77 -22.76
C GLN A 160 -11.83 -3.98 -23.41
N TYR A 161 -10.99 -4.72 -22.68
CA TYR A 161 -10.40 -5.97 -23.17
C TYR A 161 -11.46 -6.93 -23.66
N TRP A 162 -12.47 -7.24 -22.85
CA TRP A 162 -13.53 -8.17 -23.25
C TRP A 162 -14.41 -7.65 -24.38
N ALA A 163 -14.62 -6.34 -24.48
CA ALA A 163 -15.30 -5.74 -25.61
C ALA A 163 -14.50 -5.94 -26.92
N THR A 164 -13.17 -5.76 -26.88
CA THR A 164 -12.30 -6.02 -28.06
C THR A 164 -12.28 -7.49 -28.47
N GLN A 165 -12.41 -8.39 -27.48
CA GLN A 165 -12.55 -9.84 -27.73
C GLN A 165 -13.96 -10.24 -28.20
N ARG A 166 -14.85 -9.28 -28.45
CA ARG A 166 -16.27 -9.51 -28.83
C ARG A 166 -17.08 -10.29 -27.79
N GLN A 167 -16.69 -10.16 -26.51
CA GLN A 167 -17.35 -10.80 -25.36
C GLN A 167 -17.84 -9.74 -24.33
N PRO A 168 -18.68 -8.75 -24.72
CA PRO A 168 -19.10 -7.65 -23.83
C PRO A 168 -20.03 -8.12 -22.69
N ALA A 169 -20.50 -9.37 -22.74
CA ALA A 169 -21.25 -9.97 -21.63
C ALA A 169 -20.36 -10.25 -20.40
N ARG A 170 -19.04 -10.40 -20.57
CA ARG A 170 -18.09 -10.57 -19.48
C ARG A 170 -17.90 -9.25 -18.74
N LYS A 171 -18.64 -9.07 -17.66
CA LYS A 171 -18.68 -7.83 -16.87
C LYS A 171 -18.54 -8.02 -15.36
N PHE A 172 -18.77 -9.24 -14.84
CA PHE A 172 -18.61 -9.51 -13.43
C PHE A 172 -17.12 -9.52 -13.04
N VAL A 173 -16.79 -8.80 -11.97
CA VAL A 173 -15.49 -8.86 -11.31
C VAL A 173 -15.68 -9.48 -9.93
N ILE A 174 -14.90 -10.51 -9.64
CA ILE A 174 -14.93 -11.19 -8.35
C ILE A 174 -13.77 -10.67 -7.51
N ALA A 175 -14.06 -10.31 -6.26
CA ALA A 175 -13.07 -9.86 -5.27
C ALA A 175 -13.24 -10.67 -3.97
N ARG A 176 -12.53 -10.29 -2.91
CA ARG A 176 -12.61 -10.98 -1.62
C ARG A 176 -13.24 -10.11 -0.55
N LYS A 177 -13.98 -10.72 0.37
CA LYS A 177 -14.38 -10.09 1.62
C LYS A 177 -13.14 -9.60 2.37
N ASN A 178 -13.29 -8.48 3.11
CA ASN A 178 -12.23 -7.85 3.88
C ASN A 178 -10.99 -7.41 3.07
N ALA A 179 -11.08 -7.39 1.73
CA ALA A 179 -10.05 -6.79 0.86
C ALA A 179 -10.14 -5.27 0.87
N TYR A 180 -9.02 -4.59 0.55
CA TYR A 180 -8.98 -3.14 0.36
C TYR A 180 -8.39 -2.80 -1.00
N HIS A 181 -9.21 -2.22 -1.88
CA HIS A 181 -8.80 -1.85 -3.24
C HIS A 181 -8.93 -0.34 -3.52
N GLY A 182 -9.13 0.47 -2.50
CA GLY A 182 -9.22 1.93 -2.63
C GLY A 182 -10.46 2.53 -1.97
N SER A 183 -10.58 3.86 -2.09
CA SER A 183 -11.68 4.65 -1.49
C SER A 183 -12.52 5.41 -2.52
N THR A 184 -12.26 5.25 -3.83
CA THR A 184 -13.20 5.65 -4.89
C THR A 184 -14.45 4.78 -4.82
N ILE A 185 -15.52 5.15 -5.50
CA ILE A 185 -16.75 4.31 -5.53
C ILE A 185 -16.43 2.90 -6.06
N ALA A 186 -15.65 2.81 -7.14
CA ALA A 186 -15.29 1.50 -7.70
C ALA A 186 -14.27 0.76 -6.80
N GLY A 187 -13.20 1.43 -6.36
CA GLY A 187 -12.23 0.84 -5.43
C GLY A 187 -12.85 0.38 -4.11
N GLY A 188 -13.76 1.17 -3.54
CA GLY A 188 -14.51 0.81 -2.34
C GLY A 188 -15.49 -0.33 -2.56
N THR A 189 -16.09 -0.44 -3.76
CA THR A 189 -16.95 -1.58 -4.13
C THR A 189 -16.14 -2.86 -4.35
N LEU A 190 -14.96 -2.78 -4.99
CA LEU A 190 -14.02 -3.91 -5.12
C LEU A 190 -13.52 -4.37 -3.75
N GLY A 191 -13.30 -3.43 -2.82
CA GLY A 191 -13.03 -3.75 -1.43
C GLY A 191 -14.18 -4.54 -0.80
N GLY A 192 -13.87 -5.33 0.22
CA GLY A 192 -14.84 -6.20 0.90
C GLY A 192 -15.02 -5.86 2.38
N MET A 193 -14.58 -4.67 2.81
CA MET A 193 -14.70 -4.24 4.21
C MET A 193 -16.13 -3.78 4.52
N ALA A 194 -16.80 -4.50 5.43
CA ALA A 194 -18.21 -4.28 5.75
C ALA A 194 -18.52 -2.83 6.15
N TYR A 195 -17.72 -2.24 7.04
CA TYR A 195 -17.92 -0.86 7.51
C TYR A 195 -17.80 0.20 6.39
N MET A 196 -16.99 -0.05 5.35
CA MET A 196 -16.95 0.84 4.18
C MET A 196 -18.21 0.69 3.34
N HIS A 197 -18.69 -0.54 3.18
CA HIS A 197 -19.91 -0.82 2.43
C HIS A 197 -21.16 -0.26 3.10
N GLU A 198 -21.21 -0.23 4.44
CA GLU A 198 -22.31 0.39 5.22
C GLU A 198 -22.42 1.90 4.96
N GLN A 199 -21.28 2.57 4.77
CA GLN A 199 -21.22 4.01 4.46
C GLN A 199 -21.38 4.33 2.97
N MET A 200 -21.52 3.30 2.12
CA MET A 200 -21.57 3.43 0.66
C MET A 200 -22.79 2.69 0.09
N PRO A 201 -23.99 3.30 0.17
CA PRO A 201 -25.24 2.64 -0.24
C PRO A 201 -25.31 2.38 -1.76
N SER A 202 -24.64 3.22 -2.57
CA SER A 202 -24.56 3.06 -4.02
C SER A 202 -23.23 2.43 -4.40
N LYS A 203 -23.26 1.22 -4.93
CA LYS A 203 -22.10 0.43 -5.35
C LYS A 203 -22.08 0.24 -6.86
N VAL A 204 -20.91 -0.06 -7.40
CA VAL A 204 -20.79 -0.48 -8.80
C VAL A 204 -21.44 -1.87 -8.95
N GLU A 205 -22.35 -1.99 -9.90
CA GLU A 205 -22.96 -3.28 -10.24
C GLU A 205 -21.93 -4.26 -10.80
N ASN A 206 -22.25 -5.54 -10.72
CA ASN A 206 -21.42 -6.65 -11.21
C ASN A 206 -20.07 -6.84 -10.51
N ILE A 207 -19.90 -6.30 -9.29
CA ILE A 207 -18.80 -6.66 -8.40
C ILE A 207 -19.36 -7.56 -7.29
N VAL A 208 -18.77 -8.74 -7.13
CA VAL A 208 -19.19 -9.75 -6.16
C VAL A 208 -18.00 -10.25 -5.36
N HIS A 209 -18.25 -10.81 -4.17
CA HIS A 209 -17.18 -11.21 -3.26
C HIS A 209 -17.27 -12.68 -2.88
N ILE A 210 -16.10 -13.33 -2.79
CA ILE A 210 -15.90 -14.63 -2.15
C ILE A 210 -15.24 -14.42 -0.77
N ASP A 211 -15.19 -15.46 0.05
CA ASP A 211 -14.59 -15.37 1.37
C ASP A 211 -13.07 -15.19 1.30
N GLN A 212 -12.53 -14.55 2.35
CA GLN A 212 -11.08 -14.36 2.51
C GLN A 212 -10.38 -15.65 2.98
N PRO A 213 -9.07 -15.82 2.72
CA PRO A 213 -8.31 -16.97 3.20
C PRO A 213 -7.75 -16.75 4.63
N TYR A 214 -8.58 -16.35 5.59
CA TYR A 214 -8.18 -16.05 6.96
C TYR A 214 -8.27 -17.29 7.87
N PHE A 215 -7.22 -18.11 7.84
CA PHE A 215 -7.15 -19.38 8.52
C PHE A 215 -7.41 -19.27 10.05
N PHE A 216 -6.69 -18.40 10.76
CA PHE A 216 -6.82 -18.29 12.20
C PHE A 216 -8.25 -18.00 12.65
N GLY A 217 -8.95 -17.12 11.94
CA GLY A 217 -10.28 -16.66 12.36
C GLY A 217 -11.47 -17.42 11.79
N GLU A 218 -11.27 -18.26 10.74
CA GLU A 218 -12.38 -18.81 9.98
C GLU A 218 -12.29 -20.32 9.69
N ALA A 219 -11.13 -20.95 9.94
CA ALA A 219 -11.00 -22.39 9.72
C ALA A 219 -11.64 -23.20 10.84
N ALA A 220 -12.18 -24.38 10.51
CA ALA A 220 -12.63 -25.36 11.49
C ALA A 220 -11.45 -25.88 12.34
N SER A 221 -11.73 -26.42 13.52
CA SER A 221 -10.69 -26.84 14.48
C SER A 221 -9.82 -27.99 13.98
N ASP A 222 -10.36 -28.83 13.10
CA ASP A 222 -9.73 -30.02 12.52
C ASP A 222 -9.13 -29.78 11.12
N GLN A 223 -9.26 -28.57 10.58
CA GLN A 223 -8.81 -28.23 9.24
C GLN A 223 -7.37 -27.73 9.22
N THR A 224 -6.54 -28.21 8.30
CA THR A 224 -5.20 -27.66 8.04
C THR A 224 -5.25 -26.34 7.30
N ALA A 225 -4.17 -25.57 7.34
CA ALA A 225 -4.09 -24.30 6.61
C ALA A 225 -4.17 -24.48 5.09
N GLU A 226 -3.56 -25.54 4.58
CA GLU A 226 -3.55 -25.91 3.16
C GLU A 226 -4.94 -26.33 2.66
N GLU A 227 -5.65 -27.16 3.43
CA GLU A 227 -7.03 -27.58 3.12
C GLU A 227 -7.99 -26.39 3.13
N PHE A 228 -7.86 -25.51 4.12
CA PHE A 228 -8.65 -24.30 4.23
C PHE A 228 -8.40 -23.36 3.07
N ALA A 229 -7.14 -23.08 2.75
CA ALA A 229 -6.75 -22.20 1.65
C ALA A 229 -7.26 -22.73 0.30
N LEU A 230 -7.12 -24.03 0.04
CA LEU A 230 -7.63 -24.68 -1.16
C LEU A 230 -9.16 -24.61 -1.24
N ALA A 231 -9.87 -24.81 -0.12
CA ALA A 231 -11.33 -24.70 -0.08
C ALA A 231 -11.78 -23.25 -0.36
N ARG A 232 -11.07 -22.25 0.16
CA ARG A 232 -11.34 -20.84 -0.12
C ARG A 232 -11.07 -20.48 -1.58
N ALA A 233 -9.96 -20.96 -2.15
CA ALA A 233 -9.68 -20.77 -3.58
C ALA A 233 -10.78 -21.35 -4.49
N ARG A 234 -11.29 -22.54 -4.17
CA ARG A 234 -12.36 -23.21 -4.94
C ARG A 234 -13.71 -22.49 -4.90
N GLN A 235 -13.92 -21.57 -3.95
CA GLN A 235 -15.09 -20.71 -3.99
C GLN A 235 -15.10 -19.80 -5.23
N LEU A 236 -13.93 -19.47 -5.82
CA LEU A 236 -13.86 -18.75 -7.08
C LEU A 236 -14.52 -19.55 -8.20
N GLU A 237 -14.20 -20.84 -8.32
CA GLU A 237 -14.82 -21.70 -9.36
C GLU A 237 -16.34 -21.81 -9.17
N ALA A 238 -16.79 -22.03 -7.94
CA ALA A 238 -18.21 -22.10 -7.62
C ALA A 238 -18.93 -20.79 -8.00
N LYS A 239 -18.33 -19.63 -7.70
CA LYS A 239 -18.88 -18.31 -8.02
C LYS A 239 -18.89 -18.05 -9.53
N ILE A 240 -17.86 -18.45 -10.27
CA ILE A 240 -17.83 -18.36 -11.75
C ILE A 240 -18.98 -19.18 -12.37
N LEU A 241 -19.20 -20.40 -11.88
CA LEU A 241 -20.27 -21.26 -12.38
C LEU A 241 -21.66 -20.71 -12.02
N GLU A 242 -21.83 -20.14 -10.83
CA GLU A 242 -23.08 -19.48 -10.39
C GLU A 242 -23.44 -18.29 -11.29
N LEU A 243 -22.46 -17.46 -11.66
CA LEU A 243 -22.65 -16.26 -12.49
C LEU A 243 -22.76 -16.60 -13.99
N GLY A 244 -22.33 -17.79 -14.39
CA GLY A 244 -22.09 -18.19 -15.77
C GLY A 244 -20.70 -17.73 -16.24
N ALA A 245 -19.87 -18.67 -16.66
CA ALA A 245 -18.46 -18.42 -16.99
C ALA A 245 -18.26 -17.31 -18.03
N ASP A 246 -19.16 -17.22 -19.03
CA ASP A 246 -19.11 -16.20 -20.09
C ASP A 246 -19.53 -14.80 -19.63
N ASN A 247 -19.93 -14.65 -18.38
CA ASN A 247 -20.27 -13.36 -17.78
C ASN A 247 -19.16 -12.81 -16.86
N VAL A 248 -18.16 -13.64 -16.50
CA VAL A 248 -17.09 -13.24 -15.57
C VAL A 248 -15.90 -12.69 -16.32
N ALA A 249 -15.51 -11.48 -15.99
CA ALA A 249 -14.44 -10.71 -16.62
C ALA A 249 -13.08 -10.91 -15.93
N ALA A 250 -13.05 -10.79 -14.60
CA ALA A 250 -11.81 -10.83 -13.84
C ALA A 250 -12.02 -11.33 -12.40
N PHE A 251 -10.95 -11.84 -11.81
CA PHE A 251 -10.77 -11.94 -10.36
C PHE A 251 -9.67 -10.95 -9.95
N ILE A 252 -9.92 -10.17 -8.88
CA ILE A 252 -8.92 -9.26 -8.30
C ILE A 252 -8.61 -9.65 -6.86
N GLY A 253 -7.33 -9.63 -6.50
CA GLY A 253 -6.90 -9.87 -5.12
C GLY A 253 -5.53 -9.31 -4.81
N GLU A 254 -5.38 -8.83 -3.57
CA GLU A 254 -4.06 -8.57 -2.98
C GLU A 254 -3.33 -9.92 -2.81
N PRO A 255 -2.04 -10.08 -3.16
CA PRO A 255 -1.33 -11.34 -2.91
C PRO A 255 -1.41 -11.80 -1.44
N PHE A 256 -1.32 -10.87 -0.49
CA PHE A 256 -1.78 -11.00 0.89
C PHE A 256 -2.69 -9.81 1.22
N GLN A 257 -3.76 -10.03 1.98
CA GLN A 257 -4.69 -8.94 2.31
C GLN A 257 -4.06 -8.02 3.35
N GLY A 258 -3.53 -6.87 2.90
CA GLY A 258 -2.78 -5.95 3.75
C GLY A 258 -3.65 -5.28 4.79
N ALA A 259 -4.51 -4.35 4.38
CA ALA A 259 -5.38 -3.58 5.27
C ALA A 259 -6.40 -4.45 6.04
N GLY A 260 -6.78 -5.59 5.47
CA GLY A 260 -7.64 -6.58 6.09
C GLY A 260 -7.01 -7.35 7.26
N GLY A 261 -5.70 -7.15 7.53
CA GLY A 261 -5.06 -7.76 8.68
C GLY A 261 -3.72 -8.45 8.39
N VAL A 262 -3.08 -8.18 7.26
CA VAL A 262 -1.88 -8.90 6.80
C VAL A 262 -2.15 -10.41 6.77
N ILE A 263 -3.21 -10.79 6.02
CA ILE A 263 -3.63 -12.18 5.89
C ILE A 263 -2.83 -12.84 4.78
N PHE A 264 -1.94 -13.74 5.14
CA PHE A 264 -1.17 -14.57 4.23
C PHE A 264 -1.91 -15.90 4.01
N PRO A 265 -2.33 -16.23 2.77
CA PRO A 265 -2.87 -17.55 2.48
C PRO A 265 -1.77 -18.61 2.50
N ALA A 266 -2.13 -19.87 2.78
CA ALA A 266 -1.20 -20.99 2.59
C ALA A 266 -0.90 -21.21 1.09
N ASP A 267 0.20 -21.93 0.81
CA ASP A 267 0.80 -22.06 -0.53
C ASP A 267 -0.14 -22.70 -1.58
N THR A 268 -1.20 -23.38 -1.15
CA THR A 268 -2.18 -23.99 -2.04
C THR A 268 -3.19 -23.01 -2.65
N TYR A 269 -3.29 -21.78 -2.12
CA TYR A 269 -4.32 -20.81 -2.51
C TYR A 269 -4.12 -20.25 -3.93
N TRP A 270 -2.98 -19.58 -4.16
CA TRP A 270 -2.76 -18.84 -5.41
C TRP A 270 -2.58 -19.74 -6.63
N PRO A 271 -1.90 -20.90 -6.56
CA PRO A 271 -1.86 -21.83 -7.69
C PRO A 271 -3.26 -22.32 -8.11
N GLU A 272 -4.16 -22.55 -7.14
CA GLU A 272 -5.54 -22.97 -7.46
C GLU A 272 -6.36 -21.80 -8.03
N ILE A 273 -6.21 -20.56 -7.50
CA ILE A 273 -6.84 -19.36 -8.09
C ILE A 273 -6.41 -19.19 -9.54
N GLU A 274 -5.10 -19.25 -9.83
CA GLU A 274 -4.59 -19.12 -11.19
C GLU A 274 -5.13 -20.24 -12.09
N ARG A 275 -5.08 -21.51 -11.65
CA ARG A 275 -5.62 -22.62 -12.40
C ARG A 275 -7.09 -22.42 -12.80
N ILE A 276 -7.91 -21.91 -11.86
CA ILE A 276 -9.32 -21.60 -12.10
C ILE A 276 -9.46 -20.46 -13.11
N CYS A 277 -8.73 -19.36 -12.94
CA CYS A 277 -8.75 -18.22 -13.87
C CYS A 277 -8.40 -18.66 -15.31
N ARG A 278 -7.31 -19.46 -15.47
CA ARG A 278 -6.92 -20.00 -16.79
C ARG A 278 -7.98 -20.94 -17.38
N LYS A 279 -8.58 -21.81 -16.54
CA LYS A 279 -9.62 -22.75 -16.98
C LYS A 279 -10.83 -22.07 -17.60
N TYR A 280 -11.26 -20.94 -17.05
CA TYR A 280 -12.46 -20.21 -17.46
C TYR A 280 -12.17 -18.96 -18.29
N ASP A 281 -10.90 -18.74 -18.65
CA ASP A 281 -10.42 -17.54 -19.35
C ASP A 281 -10.89 -16.25 -18.64
N VAL A 282 -10.70 -16.20 -17.32
CA VAL A 282 -10.98 -15.04 -16.47
C VAL A 282 -9.66 -14.31 -16.23
N LEU A 283 -9.63 -12.98 -16.40
CA LEU A 283 -8.42 -12.19 -16.14
C LEU A 283 -8.07 -12.22 -14.66
N LEU A 284 -6.79 -12.49 -14.34
CA LEU A 284 -6.26 -12.47 -12.99
C LEU A 284 -5.58 -11.13 -12.72
N VAL A 285 -6.06 -10.38 -11.71
CA VAL A 285 -5.52 -9.08 -11.32
C VAL A 285 -4.87 -9.19 -9.94
N ALA A 286 -3.58 -8.87 -9.84
CA ALA A 286 -2.91 -8.72 -8.57
C ALA A 286 -2.87 -7.25 -8.14
N ASP A 287 -3.48 -6.94 -7.00
CA ASP A 287 -3.30 -5.63 -6.36
C ASP A 287 -1.99 -5.63 -5.57
N GLU A 288 -0.95 -5.11 -6.20
CA GLU A 288 0.42 -5.00 -5.68
C GLU A 288 0.69 -3.66 -4.96
N VAL A 289 -0.36 -2.91 -4.64
CA VAL A 289 -0.24 -1.58 -4.02
C VAL A 289 0.53 -1.63 -2.70
N ILE A 290 0.38 -2.70 -1.91
CA ILE A 290 1.16 -2.93 -0.68
C ILE A 290 2.33 -3.89 -0.93
N GLY A 291 2.10 -4.95 -1.70
CA GLY A 291 3.06 -6.04 -1.92
C GLY A 291 4.25 -5.66 -2.76
N GLY A 292 4.07 -4.73 -3.70
CA GLY A 292 5.10 -4.32 -4.63
C GLY A 292 6.29 -3.60 -4.02
N PHE A 293 7.38 -3.63 -4.77
CA PHE A 293 8.63 -2.91 -4.50
C PHE A 293 9.36 -3.37 -3.23
N GLY A 294 9.44 -4.71 -3.03
CA GLY A 294 10.35 -5.31 -2.07
C GLY A 294 9.76 -5.72 -0.72
N ARG A 295 8.48 -5.52 -0.47
CA ARG A 295 7.86 -5.74 0.85
C ARG A 295 8.01 -7.18 1.35
N THR A 296 7.86 -8.17 0.48
CA THR A 296 8.00 -9.61 0.80
C THR A 296 9.42 -10.15 0.59
N GLY A 297 10.36 -9.32 0.12
CA GLY A 297 11.69 -9.75 -0.31
C GLY A 297 11.79 -10.08 -1.80
N GLU A 298 10.67 -10.00 -2.53
CA GLU A 298 10.62 -10.02 -3.99
C GLU A 298 10.22 -8.64 -4.51
N TRP A 299 10.48 -8.32 -5.78
CA TRP A 299 10.06 -7.06 -6.37
C TRP A 299 8.53 -6.87 -6.29
N PHE A 300 7.79 -7.97 -6.49
CA PHE A 300 6.33 -8.00 -6.41
C PHE A 300 5.87 -9.22 -5.61
N ALA A 301 4.83 -9.07 -4.80
CA ALA A 301 4.41 -10.15 -3.91
C ALA A 301 3.82 -11.35 -4.66
N HIS A 302 3.26 -11.18 -5.87
CA HIS A 302 2.84 -12.34 -6.67
C HIS A 302 4.00 -13.30 -6.99
N GLN A 303 5.25 -12.81 -7.08
CA GLN A 303 6.44 -13.64 -7.25
C GLN A 303 6.72 -14.50 -6.01
N HIS A 304 6.48 -13.95 -4.80
CA HIS A 304 6.60 -14.70 -3.55
C HIS A 304 5.60 -15.86 -3.48
N PHE A 305 4.38 -15.66 -3.99
CA PHE A 305 3.33 -16.67 -4.01
C PHE A 305 3.30 -17.55 -5.27
N GLY A 306 4.17 -17.29 -6.24
CA GLY A 306 4.38 -18.13 -7.42
C GLY A 306 3.19 -18.18 -8.38
N PHE A 307 2.50 -17.06 -8.65
CA PHE A 307 1.43 -16.99 -9.64
C PHE A 307 1.65 -15.85 -10.65
N GLU A 308 1.03 -15.95 -11.82
CA GLU A 308 1.19 -15.01 -12.93
C GLU A 308 -0.11 -14.24 -13.21
N PRO A 309 -0.19 -12.96 -12.81
CA PRO A 309 -1.36 -12.12 -13.10
C PRO A 309 -1.35 -11.59 -14.54
N ASP A 310 -2.53 -11.15 -15.02
CA ASP A 310 -2.71 -10.47 -16.30
C ASP A 310 -2.60 -8.94 -16.16
N LEU A 311 -2.93 -8.42 -14.97
CA LEU A 311 -2.76 -7.01 -14.60
C LEU A 311 -2.18 -6.91 -13.20
N ILE A 312 -1.38 -5.86 -12.97
CA ILE A 312 -0.88 -5.51 -11.64
C ILE A 312 -1.19 -4.05 -11.34
N THR A 313 -1.73 -3.77 -10.15
CA THR A 313 -1.92 -2.39 -9.69
C THR A 313 -0.78 -1.99 -8.77
N LEU A 314 -0.15 -0.86 -9.06
CA LEU A 314 1.04 -0.35 -8.38
C LEU A 314 0.77 1.04 -7.78
N ALA A 315 1.31 1.32 -6.60
CA ALA A 315 1.34 2.64 -5.97
C ALA A 315 2.36 2.66 -4.81
N LYS A 316 2.16 3.46 -3.78
CA LYS A 316 2.90 3.47 -2.51
C LYS A 316 4.43 3.38 -2.67
N GLY A 317 4.99 2.16 -2.63
CA GLY A 317 6.40 1.89 -2.82
C GLY A 317 6.97 2.35 -4.16
N LEU A 318 6.14 2.61 -5.17
CA LEU A 318 6.54 3.17 -6.46
C LEU A 318 7.31 4.49 -6.33
N THR A 319 6.91 5.35 -5.39
CA THR A 319 7.54 6.63 -5.10
C THR A 319 8.05 6.72 -3.65
N SER A 320 7.97 5.64 -2.89
CA SER A 320 8.21 5.60 -1.44
C SER A 320 7.44 6.68 -0.67
N GLY A 321 6.25 7.07 -1.15
CA GLY A 321 5.39 8.07 -0.51
C GLY A 321 5.86 9.51 -0.61
N TYR A 322 6.96 9.80 -1.32
CA TYR A 322 7.47 11.17 -1.49
C TYR A 322 6.55 12.04 -2.34
N VAL A 323 5.91 11.47 -3.36
CA VAL A 323 4.87 12.11 -4.17
C VAL A 323 3.78 11.10 -4.54
N PRO A 324 2.52 11.53 -4.72
CA PRO A 324 1.46 10.63 -5.15
C PRO A 324 1.70 10.12 -6.57
N MET A 325 1.64 8.81 -6.77
CA MET A 325 1.62 8.15 -8.08
C MET A 325 1.10 6.73 -7.95
N GLY A 326 0.39 6.27 -8.98
CA GLY A 326 0.03 4.89 -9.19
C GLY A 326 0.25 4.48 -10.64
N ALA A 327 0.21 3.18 -10.89
CA ALA A 327 0.27 2.63 -12.24
C ALA A 327 -0.50 1.32 -12.32
N VAL A 328 -0.91 0.95 -13.53
CA VAL A 328 -1.40 -0.39 -13.87
C VAL A 328 -0.44 -0.98 -14.88
N GLY A 329 0.20 -2.09 -14.54
CA GLY A 329 0.99 -2.89 -15.47
C GLY A 329 0.09 -3.88 -16.19
N LEU A 330 0.26 -3.99 -17.51
CA LEU A 330 -0.53 -4.83 -18.39
C LEU A 330 0.32 -5.96 -18.97
N HIS A 331 -0.16 -7.19 -18.80
CA HIS A 331 0.37 -8.32 -19.57
C HIS A 331 0.21 -8.04 -21.07
N ASP A 332 1.18 -8.45 -21.88
CA ASP A 332 1.23 -8.19 -23.33
C ASP A 332 -0.07 -8.57 -24.06
N ARG A 333 -0.74 -9.67 -23.66
CA ARG A 333 -2.02 -10.05 -24.28
C ARG A 333 -3.12 -9.00 -24.10
N VAL A 334 -3.14 -8.33 -22.92
CA VAL A 334 -4.11 -7.26 -22.61
C VAL A 334 -3.71 -5.98 -23.31
N ALA A 335 -2.43 -5.62 -23.23
CA ALA A 335 -1.90 -4.41 -23.86
C ALA A 335 -2.12 -4.42 -25.40
N ARG A 336 -1.82 -5.54 -26.09
CA ARG A 336 -2.06 -5.67 -27.53
C ARG A 336 -3.52 -5.52 -27.89
N ALA A 337 -4.43 -6.08 -27.10
CA ALA A 337 -5.85 -5.92 -27.35
C ALA A 337 -6.30 -4.45 -27.31
N LEU A 338 -5.71 -3.62 -26.44
CA LEU A 338 -5.98 -2.19 -26.41
C LEU A 338 -5.30 -1.43 -27.58
N ILE A 339 -4.03 -1.77 -27.88
CA ILE A 339 -3.25 -1.12 -28.94
C ILE A 339 -3.87 -1.34 -30.32
N ASP A 340 -4.33 -2.56 -30.60
CA ASP A 340 -4.79 -2.98 -31.94
C ASP A 340 -6.25 -2.62 -32.21
N ASN A 341 -7.04 -2.18 -31.21
CA ASN A 341 -8.49 -2.03 -31.36
C ASN A 341 -9.01 -0.58 -31.13
N GLY A 342 -8.19 0.43 -31.40
CA GLY A 342 -8.59 1.83 -31.42
C GLY A 342 -8.46 2.55 -30.07
N ASP A 343 -9.26 3.61 -29.88
CA ASP A 343 -9.11 4.49 -28.75
C ASP A 343 -9.53 3.87 -27.41
N PHE A 344 -8.67 3.98 -26.41
CA PHE A 344 -9.02 3.76 -25.02
C PHE A 344 -9.35 5.08 -24.34
N ASN A 345 -10.64 5.44 -24.37
CA ASN A 345 -11.14 6.74 -23.87
C ASN A 345 -11.17 6.79 -22.34
N HIS A 346 -9.98 6.78 -21.73
CA HIS A 346 -9.75 6.86 -20.29
C HIS A 346 -8.43 7.56 -20.00
N GLY A 347 -8.39 8.39 -18.97
CA GLY A 347 -7.20 9.09 -18.52
C GLY A 347 -7.53 10.08 -17.42
N LEU A 348 -6.52 10.43 -16.65
CA LEU A 348 -6.57 11.40 -15.55
C LEU A 348 -5.67 12.57 -15.90
N THR A 349 -6.04 13.80 -15.52
CA THR A 349 -5.25 15.00 -15.85
C THR A 349 -3.78 14.86 -15.47
N TYR A 350 -3.50 14.21 -14.35
CA TYR A 350 -2.14 14.03 -13.83
C TYR A 350 -1.54 12.65 -14.13
N SER A 351 -2.12 11.87 -15.08
CA SER A 351 -1.54 10.60 -15.52
C SER A 351 -0.10 10.80 -15.98
N GLY A 352 0.84 10.12 -15.34
CA GLY A 352 2.26 10.20 -15.69
C GLY A 352 2.90 11.56 -15.37
N HIS A 353 2.48 12.27 -14.33
CA HIS A 353 3.01 13.59 -13.94
C HIS A 353 4.54 13.64 -13.95
N PRO A 354 5.20 14.62 -14.63
CA PRO A 354 6.65 14.62 -14.82
C PRO A 354 7.46 14.51 -13.51
N VAL A 355 7.07 15.28 -12.50
CA VAL A 355 7.76 15.27 -11.19
C VAL A 355 7.57 13.92 -10.48
N ALA A 356 6.36 13.35 -10.52
CA ALA A 356 6.10 12.06 -9.91
C ALA A 356 6.89 10.94 -10.62
N ALA A 357 6.97 10.98 -11.96
CA ALA A 357 7.75 10.04 -12.75
C ALA A 357 9.26 10.14 -12.46
N ALA A 358 9.81 11.37 -12.34
CA ALA A 358 11.21 11.59 -11.99
C ALA A 358 11.55 11.06 -10.57
N VAL A 359 10.66 11.27 -9.61
CA VAL A 359 10.82 10.73 -8.24
C VAL A 359 10.71 9.21 -8.24
N ALA A 360 9.73 8.63 -8.96
CA ALA A 360 9.60 7.18 -9.10
C ALA A 360 10.86 6.54 -9.71
N LEU A 361 11.41 7.13 -10.78
CA LEU A 361 12.67 6.69 -11.38
C LEU A 361 13.82 6.70 -10.38
N ALA A 362 14.00 7.79 -9.63
CA ALA A 362 15.05 7.90 -8.62
C ALA A 362 14.84 6.85 -7.52
N ASN A 363 13.61 6.65 -7.07
CA ASN A 363 13.25 5.67 -6.05
C ASN A 363 13.55 4.22 -6.50
N LEU A 364 13.11 3.84 -7.71
CA LEU A 364 13.35 2.49 -8.23
C LEU A 364 14.84 2.21 -8.47
N LYS A 365 15.59 3.21 -8.93
CA LYS A 365 17.04 3.12 -9.03
C LYS A 365 17.70 2.90 -7.66
N LEU A 366 17.29 3.63 -6.62
CA LEU A 366 17.79 3.41 -5.25
C LEU A 366 17.48 2.00 -4.74
N LEU A 367 16.24 1.52 -4.90
CA LEU A 367 15.86 0.16 -4.49
C LEU A 367 16.73 -0.90 -5.15
N ARG A 368 17.05 -0.74 -6.45
CA ARG A 368 17.90 -1.64 -7.22
C ARG A 368 19.38 -1.49 -6.86
N ASP A 369 19.94 -0.28 -6.94
CA ASP A 369 21.36 -0.01 -6.87
C ASP A 369 21.92 -0.23 -5.44
N GLU A 370 21.13 0.05 -4.40
CA GLU A 370 21.44 -0.28 -3.01
C GLU A 370 21.05 -1.72 -2.63
N ARG A 371 20.51 -2.51 -3.57
CA ARG A 371 20.10 -3.91 -3.39
C ARG A 371 19.15 -4.08 -2.20
N ILE A 372 18.22 -3.12 -2.01
CA ILE A 372 17.33 -3.10 -0.84
C ILE A 372 16.41 -4.33 -0.85
N VAL A 373 15.82 -4.67 -2.00
CA VAL A 373 14.92 -5.82 -2.14
C VAL A 373 15.64 -7.12 -1.80
N GLU A 374 16.86 -7.30 -2.30
CA GLU A 374 17.67 -8.47 -2.00
C GLU A 374 18.04 -8.56 -0.51
N ARG A 375 18.40 -7.42 0.12
CA ARG A 375 18.66 -7.38 1.56
C ARG A 375 17.45 -7.80 2.36
N VAL A 376 16.25 -7.35 1.99
CA VAL A 376 15.00 -7.82 2.63
C VAL A 376 14.84 -9.32 2.47
N LYS A 377 15.12 -9.88 1.27
CA LYS A 377 15.00 -11.31 0.99
C LYS A 377 15.90 -12.16 1.85
N VAL A 378 17.18 -11.78 1.97
CA VAL A 378 18.23 -12.68 2.52
C VAL A 378 18.70 -12.32 3.93
N ASP A 379 18.41 -11.11 4.42
CA ASP A 379 18.92 -10.61 5.70
C ASP A 379 17.81 -10.08 6.61
N THR A 380 17.34 -8.84 6.38
CA THR A 380 16.45 -8.15 7.34
C THR A 380 15.07 -8.78 7.44
N GLY A 381 14.54 -9.33 6.36
CA GLY A 381 13.27 -10.04 6.36
C GLY A 381 13.29 -11.31 7.22
N PRO A 382 14.16 -12.29 6.95
CA PRO A 382 14.31 -13.46 7.81
C PRO A 382 14.60 -13.11 9.27
N TYR A 383 15.46 -12.12 9.53
CA TYR A 383 15.74 -11.65 10.88
C TYR A 383 14.49 -11.13 11.59
N PHE A 384 13.71 -10.27 10.93
CA PHE A 384 12.48 -9.72 11.47
C PHE A 384 11.44 -10.79 11.78
N GLN A 385 11.22 -11.72 10.84
CA GLN A 385 10.26 -12.81 11.00
C GLN A 385 10.64 -13.75 12.16
N ASN A 386 11.92 -14.09 12.28
CA ASN A 386 12.41 -14.95 13.36
C ASN A 386 12.33 -14.23 14.70
N LYS A 387 12.75 -12.95 14.76
CA LYS A 387 12.69 -12.14 15.98
C LYS A 387 11.27 -12.06 16.54
N LEU A 388 10.26 -11.83 15.69
CA LEU A 388 8.86 -11.84 16.12
C LEU A 388 8.43 -13.20 16.67
N ARG A 389 8.75 -14.31 15.98
CA ARG A 389 8.38 -15.65 16.42
C ARG A 389 9.07 -16.04 17.74
N GLU A 390 10.35 -15.71 17.89
CA GLU A 390 11.10 -15.98 19.14
C GLU A 390 10.55 -15.15 20.31
N THR A 391 10.29 -13.86 20.11
CA THR A 391 9.80 -12.96 21.16
C THR A 391 8.42 -13.36 21.65
N PHE A 392 7.53 -13.75 20.75
CA PHE A 392 6.15 -14.06 21.10
C PHE A 392 5.86 -15.56 21.24
N ALA A 393 6.88 -16.42 21.24
CA ALA A 393 6.72 -17.85 21.45
C ALA A 393 6.06 -18.13 22.82
N GLY A 394 4.87 -18.76 22.80
CA GLY A 394 4.13 -19.09 24.01
C GLY A 394 3.54 -17.90 24.78
N HIS A 395 3.53 -16.71 24.19
CA HIS A 395 2.91 -15.54 24.81
C HIS A 395 1.40 -15.74 25.03
N PRO A 396 0.85 -15.43 26.22
CA PRO A 396 -0.50 -15.86 26.63
C PRO A 396 -1.65 -15.27 25.80
N ILE A 397 -1.45 -14.18 25.07
CA ILE A 397 -2.48 -13.59 24.17
C ILE A 397 -2.07 -13.58 22.71
N VAL A 398 -0.96 -14.21 22.29
CA VAL A 398 -0.55 -14.25 20.89
C VAL A 398 -0.88 -15.60 20.28
N GLY A 399 -1.81 -15.61 19.31
CA GLY A 399 -2.30 -16.82 18.66
C GLY A 399 -1.59 -17.18 17.37
N GLU A 400 -1.17 -16.17 16.60
CA GLU A 400 -0.51 -16.38 15.32
C GLU A 400 0.44 -15.24 14.98
N ILE A 401 1.56 -15.57 14.37
CA ILE A 401 2.42 -14.62 13.67
C ILE A 401 2.48 -15.04 12.21
N SER A 402 2.00 -14.16 11.32
CA SER A 402 2.03 -14.42 9.89
C SER A 402 2.69 -13.26 9.14
N GLY A 403 3.36 -13.56 8.04
CA GLY A 403 4.05 -12.57 7.21
C GLY A 403 5.26 -13.12 6.49
N ALA A 404 5.86 -12.28 5.64
CA ALA A 404 7.10 -12.55 4.91
C ALA A 404 7.88 -11.24 4.71
N GLY A 405 9.19 -11.32 4.53
CA GLY A 405 10.03 -10.14 4.38
C GLY A 405 9.85 -9.16 5.53
N LEU A 406 9.56 -7.91 5.23
CA LEU A 406 9.33 -6.84 6.20
C LEU A 406 7.83 -6.45 6.29
N VAL A 407 6.96 -7.44 6.32
CA VAL A 407 5.55 -7.26 6.66
C VAL A 407 5.10 -8.43 7.52
N ALA A 408 4.43 -8.14 8.64
CA ALA A 408 3.95 -9.16 9.57
C ALA A 408 2.67 -8.71 10.28
N SER A 409 1.94 -9.70 10.79
CA SER A 409 0.89 -9.49 11.78
C SER A 409 1.11 -10.38 13.00
N VAL A 410 0.74 -9.83 14.16
CA VAL A 410 0.64 -10.55 15.44
C VAL A 410 -0.85 -10.60 15.78
N GLN A 411 -1.45 -11.79 15.71
CA GLN A 411 -2.84 -12.01 16.08
C GLN A 411 -2.98 -12.12 17.59
N LEU A 412 -3.76 -11.23 18.19
CA LEU A 412 -4.14 -11.33 19.60
C LEU A 412 -5.39 -12.22 19.74
N ALA A 413 -5.40 -13.06 20.78
CA ALA A 413 -6.45 -14.04 21.03
C ALA A 413 -6.67 -14.26 22.53
N GLU A 414 -7.91 -14.60 22.92
CA GLU A 414 -8.27 -14.95 24.30
C GLU A 414 -7.68 -16.32 24.71
N GLU A 415 -7.75 -17.29 23.77
CA GLU A 415 -7.12 -18.61 23.93
C GLU A 415 -6.33 -18.95 22.65
N PRO A 416 -5.01 -18.69 22.63
CA PRO A 416 -4.18 -18.85 21.44
C PRO A 416 -4.25 -20.24 20.79
N LEU A 417 -4.08 -21.28 21.56
CA LEU A 417 -4.04 -22.67 21.06
C LEU A 417 -5.38 -23.12 20.46
N GLY A 418 -6.50 -22.65 21.02
CA GLY A 418 -7.84 -22.93 20.52
C GLY A 418 -8.31 -21.97 19.43
N ARG A 419 -7.48 -21.02 19.02
CA ARG A 419 -7.81 -19.95 18.07
C ARG A 419 -9.06 -19.15 18.47
N LYS A 420 -9.34 -19.05 19.78
CA LYS A 420 -10.48 -18.32 20.31
C LYS A 420 -10.17 -16.83 20.33
N ARG A 421 -10.90 -16.06 19.53
CA ARG A 421 -10.80 -14.61 19.49
C ARG A 421 -11.50 -13.97 20.69
N PHE A 422 -11.15 -12.72 21.00
CA PHE A 422 -11.87 -11.90 21.96
C PHE A 422 -13.32 -11.66 21.52
N ALA A 423 -14.23 -11.56 22.48
CA ALA A 423 -15.67 -11.42 22.21
C ALA A 423 -16.03 -10.18 21.39
N ASN A 424 -15.38 -9.05 21.70
CA ASN A 424 -15.54 -7.79 20.97
C ASN A 424 -14.34 -7.61 20.05
N GLY A 425 -14.46 -8.06 18.81
CA GLY A 425 -13.36 -7.99 17.84
C GLY A 425 -12.92 -6.55 17.58
N GLY A 426 -11.63 -6.28 17.82
CA GLY A 426 -10.97 -4.99 17.57
C GLY A 426 -10.78 -4.13 18.82
N ASP A 427 -11.45 -4.39 19.94
CA ASP A 427 -11.25 -3.60 21.17
C ASP A 427 -9.86 -3.82 21.75
N VAL A 428 -9.41 -5.08 21.79
CA VAL A 428 -8.09 -5.44 22.33
C VAL A 428 -6.97 -4.98 21.40
N GLY A 429 -7.15 -5.12 20.09
CA GLY A 429 -6.21 -4.58 19.11
C GLY A 429 -6.10 -3.05 19.16
N THR A 430 -7.22 -2.35 19.35
CA THR A 430 -7.23 -0.90 19.55
C THR A 430 -6.48 -0.49 20.80
N MET A 431 -6.71 -1.17 21.91
CA MET A 431 -5.99 -0.98 23.19
C MET A 431 -4.47 -1.17 23.00
N CYS A 432 -4.08 -2.27 22.36
CA CYS A 432 -2.67 -2.57 22.09
C CYS A 432 -2.02 -1.49 21.20
N ARG A 433 -2.72 -1.03 20.14
CA ARG A 433 -2.27 0.07 19.29
C ARG A 433 -2.04 1.35 20.12
N ASP A 434 -2.91 1.65 21.05
CA ASP A 434 -2.79 2.85 21.88
C ASP A 434 -1.60 2.75 22.84
N PHE A 435 -1.30 1.55 23.40
CA PHE A 435 -0.05 1.30 24.13
C PHE A 435 1.19 1.48 23.24
N CYS A 436 1.19 0.96 22.01
CA CYS A 436 2.28 1.19 21.06
C CYS A 436 2.48 2.68 20.79
N PHE A 437 1.40 3.39 20.47
CA PHE A 437 1.43 4.82 20.18
C PHE A 437 2.01 5.64 21.35
N ASN A 438 1.59 5.35 22.58
CA ASN A 438 2.12 5.98 23.79
C ASN A 438 3.58 5.57 24.08
N GLY A 439 3.98 4.36 23.66
CA GLY A 439 5.37 3.86 23.71
C GLY A 439 6.28 4.37 22.59
N ASN A 440 5.79 5.32 21.76
CA ASN A 440 6.53 5.85 20.61
C ASN A 440 6.90 4.78 19.55
N LEU A 441 5.97 3.89 19.28
CA LEU A 441 5.98 2.97 18.15
C LEU A 441 4.73 3.19 17.30
N ILE A 442 4.89 3.42 16.00
CA ILE A 442 3.76 3.36 15.07
C ILE A 442 3.52 1.90 14.69
N MET A 443 2.37 1.38 15.09
CA MET A 443 1.86 0.06 14.78
C MET A 443 0.35 0.17 14.56
N ARG A 444 -0.21 -0.59 13.62
CA ARG A 444 -1.65 -0.52 13.29
C ARG A 444 -2.37 -1.76 13.84
N ALA A 445 -3.63 -1.58 14.23
CA ALA A 445 -4.57 -2.67 14.48
C ALA A 445 -5.56 -2.83 13.32
N SER A 446 -5.88 -4.07 12.95
CA SER A 446 -7.01 -4.43 12.09
C SER A 446 -7.77 -5.55 12.80
N GLY A 447 -8.93 -5.22 13.41
CA GLY A 447 -9.49 -6.06 14.45
C GLY A 447 -8.47 -6.26 15.58
N ASP A 448 -8.26 -7.48 16.00
CA ASP A 448 -7.25 -7.84 17.02
C ASP A 448 -5.93 -8.35 16.38
N ARG A 449 -5.65 -7.99 15.15
CA ARG A 449 -4.36 -8.22 14.49
C ARG A 449 -3.52 -6.95 14.55
N MET A 450 -2.34 -7.06 15.13
CA MET A 450 -1.36 -5.98 15.20
C MET A 450 -0.41 -6.07 14.00
N LEU A 451 -0.32 -4.99 13.23
CA LEU A 451 0.35 -4.98 11.92
C LEU A 451 1.65 -4.22 11.98
N LEU A 452 2.70 -4.81 11.43
CA LEU A 452 4.03 -4.24 11.29
C LEU A 452 4.50 -4.29 9.84
N SER A 453 5.04 -3.19 9.36
CA SER A 453 5.57 -3.05 8.00
C SER A 453 6.57 -1.90 7.94
N PRO A 454 7.73 -2.01 8.62
CA PRO A 454 8.70 -0.92 8.70
C PRO A 454 9.27 -0.55 7.31
N PRO A 455 9.92 0.62 7.16
CA PRO A 455 10.68 0.93 5.95
C PRO A 455 11.70 -0.18 5.63
N LEU A 456 11.90 -0.47 4.33
CA LEU A 456 12.78 -1.58 3.91
C LEU A 456 14.26 -1.35 4.24
N VAL A 457 14.61 -0.12 4.57
CA VAL A 457 15.96 0.28 5.00
C VAL A 457 16.23 0.04 6.47
N VAL A 458 15.25 -0.47 7.23
CA VAL A 458 15.40 -0.77 8.66
C VAL A 458 16.60 -1.66 8.92
N SER A 459 17.37 -1.33 9.95
CA SER A 459 18.52 -2.13 10.43
C SER A 459 18.08 -3.15 11.49
N ARG A 460 18.92 -4.17 11.75
CA ARG A 460 18.65 -5.16 12.81
C ARG A 460 18.46 -4.53 14.20
N PRO A 461 19.28 -3.53 14.66
CA PRO A 461 19.02 -2.85 15.93
C PRO A 461 17.68 -2.11 15.98
N GLU A 462 17.25 -1.51 14.85
CA GLU A 462 15.94 -0.86 14.77
C GLU A 462 14.80 -1.90 14.75
N ILE A 463 15.00 -3.08 14.16
CA ILE A 463 14.06 -4.21 14.27
C ILE A 463 13.94 -4.65 15.73
N ASP A 464 15.06 -4.76 16.45
CA ASP A 464 15.06 -5.10 17.88
C ASP A 464 14.29 -4.06 18.72
N GLU A 465 14.47 -2.77 18.42
CA GLU A 465 13.70 -1.69 19.07
C GLU A 465 12.20 -1.79 18.79
N ILE A 466 11.82 -2.03 17.52
CA ILE A 466 10.41 -2.19 17.11
C ILE A 466 9.78 -3.37 17.86
N VAL A 467 10.44 -4.52 17.86
CA VAL A 467 9.90 -5.75 18.47
C VAL A 467 9.82 -5.61 19.99
N SER A 468 10.83 -5.04 20.65
CA SER A 468 10.80 -4.80 22.10
C SER A 468 9.68 -3.83 22.52
N LYS A 469 9.43 -2.77 21.75
CA LYS A 469 8.31 -1.85 22.00
C LYS A 469 6.96 -2.53 21.78
N ALA A 470 6.84 -3.38 20.75
CA ALA A 470 5.65 -4.16 20.47
C ALA A 470 5.37 -5.16 21.59
N GLU A 471 6.41 -5.86 22.09
CA GLU A 471 6.34 -6.76 23.24
C GLU A 471 5.81 -6.05 24.48
N ALA A 472 6.40 -4.92 24.85
CA ALA A 472 5.97 -4.12 25.99
C ALA A 472 4.48 -3.71 25.91
N ALA A 473 4.01 -3.35 24.70
CA ALA A 473 2.62 -2.99 24.45
C ALA A 473 1.67 -4.20 24.53
N ILE A 474 2.07 -5.36 23.98
CA ILE A 474 1.30 -6.61 24.03
C ILE A 474 1.23 -7.14 25.47
N ASP A 475 2.33 -7.06 26.22
CA ASP A 475 2.36 -7.37 27.67
C ASP A 475 1.42 -6.47 28.48
N ALA A 476 1.43 -5.17 28.21
CA ALA A 476 0.52 -4.23 28.85
C ALA A 476 -0.94 -4.56 28.53
N THR A 477 -1.21 -4.95 27.29
CA THR A 477 -2.54 -5.39 26.84
C THR A 477 -2.97 -6.67 27.57
N ALA A 478 -2.08 -7.69 27.67
CA ALA A 478 -2.36 -8.93 28.38
C ALA A 478 -2.75 -8.67 29.84
N ARG A 479 -1.97 -7.82 30.53
CA ARG A 479 -2.29 -7.42 31.92
C ARG A 479 -3.64 -6.70 32.01
N GLN A 480 -3.97 -5.83 31.07
CA GLN A 480 -5.22 -5.05 31.07
C GLN A 480 -6.45 -5.93 30.83
N VAL A 481 -6.34 -6.98 30.02
CA VAL A 481 -7.43 -7.96 29.80
C VAL A 481 -7.45 -9.08 30.85
N GLY A 482 -6.52 -9.07 31.82
CA GLY A 482 -6.50 -10.03 32.94
C GLY A 482 -5.92 -11.39 32.59
N ILE A 483 -5.21 -11.54 31.46
CA ILE A 483 -4.52 -12.78 31.06
C ILE A 483 -3.04 -12.64 31.40
N ARG A 484 -2.47 -13.70 32.06
CA ARG A 484 -1.09 -13.71 32.55
C ARG A 484 -0.32 -14.90 31.99
#